data_f6322f177ac6de64b79a002c3a946730
#
_entry.id   f6322f177ac6de64b79a002c3a946730
#
_cell.length_a   1.000
_cell.length_b   1.000
_cell.length_c   1.000
_cell.angle_alpha   90.00
_cell.angle_beta   90.00
_cell.angle_gamma   90.00
#
_symmetry.space_group_name_H-M   'P 1'
#
loop_
_entity.id
_entity.type
_entity.pdbx_description
1 polymer ?
#
loop_
_entity_poly.entity_id
_entity_poly.type
_entity_poly.pdbx_seq_one_letter_code
_entity_poly.pdbx_strand_id
1 'polypeptide(L)'
;MNIILNLAPLAIFIIMLGVGMSLSIKNFFDVFKDLKTLLVGLFSQMVILPCVGFLFVIFLQVDTSLKLGIILITCVPSAVTSNYITKLVDGNVALSVSLTAITACLSFISIPFILIIVAPFVIDRANIFQELNFVKMSLLLLLVTTTPVLLGIYIKKKFSIFVEKINKFYAIF
;
A
#
# COMPACT_ATOMS: atom_id res chain seq x y z
N MET A 1 -3.89 -25.98 1.60
CA MET A 1 -4.02 -24.72 0.83
C MET A 1 -4.92 -23.68 1.52
N ASN A 2 -5.99 -24.09 2.20
CA ASN A 2 -6.94 -23.18 2.86
C ASN A 2 -6.38 -22.42 4.08
N ILE A 3 -5.41 -22.96 4.81
CA ILE A 3 -4.83 -22.32 6.00
C ILE A 3 -4.01 -21.10 5.62
N ILE A 4 -3.20 -21.18 4.56
CA ILE A 4 -2.36 -20.06 4.08
C ILE A 4 -3.24 -18.92 3.56
N LEU A 5 -4.31 -19.22 2.82
CA LEU A 5 -5.25 -18.24 2.31
C LEU A 5 -5.99 -17.48 3.42
N ASN A 6 -6.29 -18.15 4.53
CA ASN A 6 -6.95 -17.52 5.68
C ASN A 6 -6.00 -16.73 6.57
N LEU A 7 -4.71 -17.06 6.58
CA LEU A 7 -3.68 -16.36 7.36
C LEU A 7 -3.15 -15.11 6.64
N ALA A 8 -3.20 -15.06 5.31
CA ALA A 8 -2.67 -13.93 4.54
C ALA A 8 -3.30 -12.56 4.92
N PRO A 9 -4.63 -12.41 5.06
CA PRO A 9 -5.22 -11.14 5.48
C PRO A 9 -4.79 -10.72 6.89
N LEU A 10 -4.62 -11.68 7.80
CA LEU A 10 -4.16 -11.42 9.16
C LEU A 10 -2.70 -10.96 9.17
N ALA A 11 -1.84 -11.59 8.38
CA ALA A 11 -0.44 -11.17 8.22
C ALA A 11 -0.34 -9.75 7.66
N ILE A 12 -1.12 -9.43 6.62
CA ILE A 12 -1.17 -8.08 6.04
C ILE A 12 -1.66 -7.07 7.08
N PHE A 13 -2.70 -7.41 7.86
CA PHE A 13 -3.22 -6.56 8.93
C PHE A 13 -2.13 -6.23 9.96
N ILE A 14 -1.37 -7.21 10.43
CA ILE A 14 -0.28 -7.03 11.41
C ILE A 14 0.85 -6.15 10.81
N ILE A 15 1.24 -6.40 9.56
CA ILE A 15 2.26 -5.61 8.87
C ILE A 15 1.80 -4.15 8.74
N MET A 16 0.56 -3.92 8.33
CA MET A 16 0.00 -2.57 8.16
C MET A 16 -0.18 -1.84 9.50
N LEU A 17 -0.48 -2.58 10.57
CA LEU A 17 -0.46 -2.04 11.93
C LEU A 17 0.95 -1.55 12.31
N GLY A 18 1.98 -2.35 12.01
CA GLY A 18 3.39 -1.97 12.21
C GLY A 18 3.78 -0.72 11.42
N VAL A 19 3.34 -0.59 10.17
CA VAL A 19 3.52 0.64 9.36
C VAL A 19 2.89 1.84 10.07
N GLY A 20 1.65 1.71 10.55
CA GLY A 20 0.98 2.77 11.30
C GLY A 20 1.73 3.18 12.57
N MET A 21 2.25 2.20 13.32
CA MET A 21 3.05 2.45 14.52
C MET A 21 4.42 3.08 14.23
N SER A 22 5.00 2.86 13.05
CA SER A 22 6.27 3.49 12.65
C SER A 22 6.12 4.98 12.35
N LEU A 23 4.93 5.42 11.94
CA LEU A 23 4.62 6.81 11.60
C LEU A 23 4.82 7.76 12.80
N SER A 24 5.65 8.80 12.61
CA SER A 24 5.69 9.94 13.51
C SER A 24 4.65 10.98 13.07
N ILE A 25 3.65 11.25 13.91
CA ILE A 25 2.60 12.23 13.61
C ILE A 25 3.21 13.59 13.24
N LYS A 26 4.26 14.01 13.96
CA LYS A 26 4.98 15.26 13.66
C LYS A 26 5.58 15.24 12.26
N ASN A 27 6.35 14.19 11.93
CA ASN A 27 6.98 14.06 10.62
C ASN A 27 5.95 13.94 9.49
N PHE A 28 4.80 13.30 9.77
CA PHE A 28 3.69 13.22 8.83
C PHE A 28 3.14 14.59 8.46
N PHE A 29 2.93 15.47 9.46
CA PHE A 29 2.47 16.84 9.19
C PHE A 29 3.57 17.72 8.57
N ASP A 30 4.83 17.48 8.89
CA ASP A 30 5.93 18.24 8.31
C ASP A 30 6.07 18.01 6.79
N VAL A 31 5.72 16.84 6.29
CA VAL A 31 5.71 16.56 4.85
C VAL A 31 4.67 17.37 4.07
N PHE A 32 3.55 17.75 4.73
CA PHE A 32 2.56 18.64 4.11
C PHE A 32 3.05 20.08 3.91
N LYS A 33 4.19 20.47 4.51
CA LYS A 33 4.83 21.76 4.25
C LYS A 33 5.44 21.82 2.86
N ASP A 34 5.87 20.67 2.31
CA ASP A 34 6.35 20.54 0.93
C ASP A 34 5.36 19.74 0.08
N LEU A 35 4.22 20.36 -0.18
CA LEU A 35 3.13 19.78 -0.97
C LEU A 35 3.60 19.35 -2.38
N LYS A 36 4.56 20.08 -2.97
CA LYS A 36 5.05 19.76 -4.31
C LYS A 36 5.73 18.39 -4.33
N THR A 37 6.67 18.16 -3.42
CA THR A 37 7.38 16.87 -3.32
C THR A 37 6.41 15.74 -2.94
N LEU A 38 5.47 16.00 -2.04
CA LEU A 38 4.44 15.03 -1.66
C LEU A 38 3.56 14.63 -2.85
N LEU A 39 3.04 15.60 -3.61
CA LEU A 39 2.17 15.35 -4.76
C LEU A 39 2.90 14.63 -5.90
N VAL A 40 4.17 14.98 -6.17
CA VAL A 40 4.99 14.28 -7.15
C VAL A 40 5.19 12.82 -6.74
N GLY A 41 5.48 12.56 -5.47
CA GLY A 41 5.63 11.19 -4.95
C GLY A 41 4.33 10.39 -5.05
N LEU A 42 3.19 10.95 -4.65
CA LEU A 42 1.87 10.32 -4.75
C LEU A 42 1.48 10.05 -6.21
N PHE A 43 1.68 11.02 -7.09
CA PHE A 43 1.39 10.86 -8.52
C PHE A 43 2.26 9.76 -9.15
N SER A 44 3.55 9.75 -8.83
CA SER A 44 4.47 8.71 -9.30
C SER A 44 4.03 7.32 -8.85
N GLN A 45 3.65 7.17 -7.59
CA GLN A 45 3.29 5.87 -7.02
C GLN A 45 1.87 5.41 -7.39
N MET A 46 0.89 6.32 -7.46
CA MET A 46 -0.51 5.96 -7.69
C MET A 46 -0.94 6.01 -9.16
N VAL A 47 -0.17 6.69 -10.02
CA VAL A 47 -0.49 6.83 -11.45
C VAL A 47 0.63 6.24 -12.31
N ILE A 48 1.86 6.74 -12.20
CA ILE A 48 2.94 6.32 -13.10
C ILE A 48 3.26 4.83 -12.92
N LEU A 49 3.38 4.35 -11.68
CA LEU A 49 3.74 2.95 -11.41
C LEU A 49 2.68 1.97 -11.93
N PRO A 50 1.36 2.12 -11.68
CA PRO A 50 0.34 1.30 -12.31
C PRO A 50 0.30 1.41 -13.84
N CYS A 51 0.53 2.60 -14.41
CA CYS A 51 0.62 2.76 -15.87
C CYS A 51 1.79 1.97 -16.46
N VAL A 52 2.96 2.00 -15.82
CA VAL A 52 4.11 1.20 -16.24
C VAL A 52 3.81 -0.30 -16.11
N GLY A 53 3.17 -0.72 -15.01
CA GLY A 53 2.73 -2.10 -14.83
C GLY A 53 1.74 -2.54 -15.91
N PHE A 54 0.78 -1.70 -16.26
CA PHE A 54 -0.18 -1.97 -17.34
C PHE A 54 0.50 -2.08 -18.70
N LEU A 55 1.38 -1.15 -19.05
CA LEU A 55 2.16 -1.21 -20.29
C LEU A 55 2.98 -2.50 -20.35
N PHE A 56 3.64 -2.86 -19.26
CA PHE A 56 4.43 -4.09 -19.18
C PHE A 56 3.59 -5.33 -19.43
N VAL A 57 2.40 -5.41 -18.84
CA VAL A 57 1.46 -6.54 -18.97
C VAL A 57 0.92 -6.71 -20.40
N ILE A 58 0.74 -5.63 -21.17
CA ILE A 58 0.29 -5.70 -22.57
C ILE A 58 1.31 -6.47 -23.44
N PHE A 59 2.61 -6.29 -23.18
CA PHE A 59 3.66 -6.96 -23.94
C PHE A 59 3.94 -8.40 -23.46
N LEU A 60 3.46 -8.78 -22.26
CA LEU A 60 3.65 -10.13 -21.74
C LEU A 60 2.61 -11.09 -22.28
N GLN A 61 3.09 -12.20 -22.85
CA GLN A 61 2.26 -13.35 -23.25
C GLN A 61 2.17 -14.36 -22.11
N VAL A 62 1.47 -13.99 -21.03
CA VAL A 62 1.27 -14.83 -19.83
C VAL A 62 -0.22 -14.91 -19.50
N ASP A 63 -0.56 -15.85 -18.61
CA ASP A 63 -1.93 -16.07 -18.18
C ASP A 63 -2.56 -14.82 -17.55
N THR A 64 -3.88 -14.68 -17.71
CA THR A 64 -4.68 -13.58 -17.16
C THR A 64 -4.46 -13.38 -15.67
N SER A 65 -4.36 -14.47 -14.90
CA SER A 65 -4.12 -14.41 -13.44
C SER A 65 -2.78 -13.77 -13.11
N LEU A 66 -1.72 -14.09 -13.86
CA LEU A 66 -0.40 -13.47 -13.69
C LEU A 66 -0.42 -11.99 -14.10
N LYS A 67 -1.12 -11.65 -15.18
CA LYS A 67 -1.30 -10.26 -15.62
C LYS A 67 -1.95 -9.41 -14.53
N LEU A 68 -3.04 -9.90 -13.95
CA LEU A 68 -3.73 -9.23 -12.84
C LEU A 68 -2.84 -9.11 -11.61
N GLY A 69 -2.08 -10.15 -11.27
CA GLY A 69 -1.12 -10.12 -10.16
C GLY A 69 -0.06 -9.04 -10.32
N ILE A 70 0.51 -8.89 -11.53
CA ILE A 70 1.50 -7.83 -11.82
C ILE A 70 0.88 -6.44 -11.64
N ILE A 71 -0.33 -6.21 -12.18
CA ILE A 71 -1.03 -4.94 -12.02
C ILE A 71 -1.30 -4.66 -10.54
N LEU A 72 -1.80 -5.65 -9.79
CA LEU A 72 -2.05 -5.50 -8.35
C LEU A 72 -0.78 -5.11 -7.58
N ILE A 73 0.36 -5.75 -7.85
CA ILE A 73 1.64 -5.41 -7.21
C ILE A 73 2.02 -3.96 -7.45
N THR A 74 1.78 -3.42 -8.65
CA THR A 74 2.08 -2.02 -8.96
C THR A 74 1.11 -1.01 -8.33
N CYS A 75 -0.06 -1.46 -7.90
CA CYS A 75 -1.06 -0.62 -7.22
C CYS A 75 -0.91 -0.63 -5.69
N VAL A 76 -0.19 -1.61 -5.12
CA VAL A 76 -0.03 -1.74 -3.67
C VAL A 76 0.90 -0.65 -3.13
N PRO A 77 0.60 -0.09 -1.93
CA PRO A 77 1.50 0.86 -1.27
C PRO A 77 2.92 0.32 -1.12
N SER A 78 3.90 1.21 -1.16
CA SER A 78 5.30 0.82 -0.96
C SER A 78 5.50 0.12 0.39
N ALA A 79 6.40 -0.87 0.41
CA ALA A 79 6.67 -1.65 1.61
C ALA A 79 7.57 -0.89 2.60
N VAL A 80 7.61 -1.37 3.84
CA VAL A 80 8.53 -0.88 4.90
C VAL A 80 10.00 -0.90 4.44
N THR A 81 10.33 -1.82 3.55
CA THR A 81 11.67 -1.94 2.91
C THR A 81 12.09 -0.65 2.21
N SER A 82 11.17 0.07 1.56
CA SER A 82 11.51 1.35 0.90
C SER A 82 11.95 2.41 1.91
N ASN A 83 11.37 2.43 3.09
CA ASN A 83 11.73 3.34 4.17
C ASN A 83 13.15 3.03 4.70
N TYR A 84 13.48 1.74 4.78
CA TYR A 84 14.81 1.28 5.18
C TYR A 84 15.87 1.65 4.13
N ILE A 85 15.60 1.39 2.85
CA ILE A 85 16.48 1.78 1.74
C ILE A 85 16.70 3.30 1.73
N THR A 86 15.61 4.09 1.89
CA THR A 86 15.70 5.55 1.97
C THR A 86 16.64 5.99 3.10
N LYS A 87 16.61 5.31 4.25
CA LYS A 87 17.53 5.58 5.37
C LYS A 87 18.98 5.23 5.02
N LEU A 88 19.21 4.13 4.31
CA LEU A 88 20.56 3.69 3.93
C LEU A 88 21.26 4.66 2.96
N VAL A 89 20.49 5.35 2.13
CA VAL A 89 21.03 6.34 1.17
C VAL A 89 20.93 7.78 1.68
N ASP A 90 20.75 7.97 3.00
CA ASP A 90 20.58 9.27 3.65
C ASP A 90 19.47 10.14 3.04
N GLY A 91 18.42 9.49 2.50
CA GLY A 91 17.26 10.15 1.92
C GLY A 91 16.24 10.63 2.97
N ASN A 92 15.18 11.30 2.52
CA ASN A 92 14.14 11.80 3.40
C ASN A 92 13.19 10.67 3.85
N VAL A 93 13.53 10.02 4.97
CA VAL A 93 12.74 8.93 5.57
C VAL A 93 11.33 9.40 5.96
N ALA A 94 11.18 10.65 6.42
CA ALA A 94 9.87 11.20 6.80
C ALA A 94 8.93 11.24 5.59
N LEU A 95 9.42 11.65 4.44
CA LEU A 95 8.68 11.64 3.17
C LEU A 95 8.31 10.21 2.77
N SER A 96 9.26 9.26 2.77
CA SER A 96 9.03 7.86 2.39
C SER A 96 7.94 7.21 3.25
N VAL A 97 8.03 7.34 4.57
CA VAL A 97 7.04 6.78 5.52
C VAL A 97 5.68 7.44 5.34
N SER A 98 5.63 8.75 5.11
CA SER A 98 4.38 9.48 4.91
C SER A 98 3.71 9.10 3.60
N LEU A 99 4.46 8.94 2.50
CA LEU A 99 3.95 8.44 1.22
C LEU A 99 3.35 7.04 1.39
N THR A 100 4.06 6.12 2.05
CA THR A 100 3.58 4.76 2.32
C THR A 100 2.25 4.79 3.08
N ALA A 101 2.13 5.63 4.09
CA ALA A 101 0.91 5.72 4.88
C ALA A 101 -0.27 6.34 4.12
N ILE A 102 -0.03 7.42 3.38
CA ILE A 102 -1.08 8.07 2.58
C ILE A 102 -1.56 7.12 1.49
N THR A 103 -0.65 6.46 0.78
CA THR A 103 -1.01 5.49 -0.26
C THR A 103 -1.73 4.27 0.32
N ALA A 104 -1.35 3.77 1.52
CA ALA A 104 -2.07 2.72 2.21
C ALA A 104 -3.50 3.16 2.59
N CYS A 105 -3.67 4.40 3.05
CA CYS A 105 -4.99 4.95 3.33
C CYS A 105 -5.84 5.16 2.07
N LEU A 106 -5.24 5.45 0.91
CA LEU A 106 -5.96 5.68 -0.33
C LEU A 106 -6.19 4.39 -1.15
N SER A 107 -5.50 3.31 -0.82
CA SER A 107 -5.51 2.04 -1.58
C SER A 107 -6.90 1.41 -1.71
N PHE A 108 -7.78 1.59 -0.72
CA PHE A 108 -9.14 1.04 -0.77
C PHE A 108 -10.02 1.66 -1.86
N ILE A 109 -9.64 2.83 -2.37
CA ILE A 109 -10.30 3.48 -3.51
C ILE A 109 -9.49 3.26 -4.78
N SER A 110 -8.16 3.50 -4.72
CA SER A 110 -7.32 3.50 -5.91
C SER A 110 -7.18 2.12 -6.56
N ILE A 111 -7.02 1.06 -5.77
CA ILE A 111 -6.84 -0.29 -6.31
C ILE A 111 -8.08 -0.76 -7.06
N PRO A 112 -9.31 -0.74 -6.49
CA PRO A 112 -10.50 -1.13 -7.23
C PRO A 112 -10.77 -0.25 -8.46
N PHE A 113 -10.49 1.06 -8.36
CA PHE A 113 -10.66 2.00 -9.47
C PHE A 113 -9.73 1.66 -10.64
N ILE A 114 -8.45 1.41 -10.38
CA ILE A 114 -7.47 1.03 -11.40
C ILE A 114 -7.85 -0.31 -12.03
N LEU A 115 -8.27 -1.29 -11.21
CA LEU A 115 -8.69 -2.61 -11.72
C LEU A 115 -9.91 -2.51 -12.64
N ILE A 116 -10.90 -1.68 -12.34
CA ILE A 116 -12.05 -1.48 -13.22
C ILE A 116 -11.62 -0.93 -14.57
N ILE A 117 -10.65 0.00 -14.60
CA ILE A 117 -10.16 0.58 -15.85
C ILE A 117 -9.35 -0.44 -16.65
N VAL A 118 -8.51 -1.24 -15.97
CA VAL A 118 -7.53 -2.11 -16.61
C VAL A 118 -8.10 -3.49 -16.95
N ALA A 119 -9.05 -4.01 -16.16
CA ALA A 119 -9.62 -5.34 -16.36
C ALA A 119 -10.18 -5.59 -17.76
N PRO A 120 -10.90 -4.66 -18.43
CA PRO A 120 -11.40 -4.86 -19.79
C PRO A 120 -10.33 -5.11 -20.85
N PHE A 121 -9.08 -4.72 -20.60
CA PHE A 121 -7.95 -4.91 -21.51
C PHE A 121 -7.16 -6.19 -21.23
N VAL A 122 -7.37 -6.82 -20.08
CA VAL A 122 -6.57 -7.94 -19.60
C VAL A 122 -7.39 -9.21 -19.48
N ILE A 123 -8.69 -9.10 -19.19
CA ILE A 123 -9.62 -10.20 -18.98
C ILE A 123 -10.60 -10.29 -20.15
N ASP A 124 -10.92 -11.48 -20.61
CA ASP A 124 -12.00 -11.69 -21.59
C ASP A 124 -13.34 -11.19 -21.05
N ARG A 125 -14.03 -10.36 -21.86
CA ARG A 125 -15.20 -9.57 -21.44
C ARG A 125 -16.36 -10.36 -20.84
N ALA A 126 -16.46 -11.66 -21.10
CA ALA A 126 -17.59 -12.47 -20.64
C ALA A 126 -17.68 -12.67 -19.11
N ASN A 127 -16.56 -12.52 -18.38
CA ASN A 127 -16.48 -12.87 -16.96
C ASN A 127 -16.21 -11.67 -16.02
N ILE A 128 -15.93 -10.48 -16.55
CA ILE A 128 -15.41 -9.34 -15.78
C ILE A 128 -16.42 -8.82 -14.76
N PHE A 129 -17.68 -8.65 -15.16
CA PHE A 129 -18.70 -7.97 -14.34
C PHE A 129 -19.32 -8.86 -13.27
N GLN A 130 -19.18 -10.18 -13.34
CA GLN A 130 -19.72 -11.09 -12.34
C GLN A 130 -18.81 -11.26 -11.12
N GLU A 131 -17.50 -11.09 -11.27
CA GLU A 131 -16.51 -11.34 -10.21
C GLU A 131 -16.00 -10.08 -9.51
N LEU A 132 -16.01 -8.92 -10.17
CA LEU A 132 -15.47 -7.66 -9.63
C LEU A 132 -16.57 -6.83 -8.95
N ASN A 133 -16.85 -7.12 -7.69
CA ASN A 133 -17.70 -6.27 -6.87
C ASN A 133 -16.85 -5.16 -6.23
N PHE A 134 -16.90 -3.95 -6.81
CA PHE A 134 -16.16 -2.77 -6.34
C PHE A 134 -16.36 -2.51 -4.85
N VAL A 135 -17.60 -2.55 -4.37
CA VAL A 135 -17.93 -2.24 -2.98
C VAL A 135 -17.32 -3.28 -2.03
N LYS A 136 -17.47 -4.56 -2.35
CA LYS A 136 -16.92 -5.66 -1.53
C LYS A 136 -15.40 -5.58 -1.49
N MET A 137 -14.77 -5.31 -2.61
CA MET A 137 -13.32 -5.20 -2.73
C MET A 137 -12.78 -3.98 -1.98
N SER A 138 -13.42 -2.81 -2.12
CA SER A 138 -13.07 -1.60 -1.39
C SER A 138 -13.22 -1.77 0.12
N LEU A 139 -14.30 -2.40 0.58
CA LEU A 139 -14.51 -2.68 2.00
C LEU A 139 -13.46 -3.63 2.56
N LEU A 140 -13.11 -4.69 1.83
CA LEU A 140 -12.07 -5.62 2.25
C LEU A 140 -10.72 -4.92 2.39
N LEU A 141 -10.34 -4.12 1.40
CA LEU A 141 -9.09 -3.34 1.42
C LEU A 141 -9.10 -2.31 2.54
N LEU A 142 -10.21 -1.63 2.78
CA LEU A 142 -10.35 -0.69 3.89
C LEU A 142 -10.13 -1.39 5.24
N LEU A 143 -10.70 -2.58 5.44
CA LEU A 143 -10.53 -3.35 6.67
C LEU A 143 -9.10 -3.88 6.84
N VAL A 144 -8.47 -4.36 5.77
CA VAL A 144 -7.20 -5.07 5.86
C VAL A 144 -5.99 -4.12 5.76
N THR A 145 -6.11 -2.98 5.08
CA THR A 145 -5.00 -2.03 4.90
C THR A 145 -5.19 -0.74 5.67
N THR A 146 -6.29 -0.03 5.45
CA THR A 146 -6.50 1.32 6.01
C THR A 146 -6.76 1.29 7.52
N THR A 147 -7.63 0.38 7.97
CA THR A 147 -7.99 0.27 9.39
C THR A 147 -6.78 -0.01 10.29
N PRO A 148 -5.89 -1.01 10.00
CA PRO A 148 -4.75 -1.27 10.86
C PRO A 148 -3.73 -0.12 10.86
N VAL A 149 -3.54 0.59 9.75
CA VAL A 149 -2.67 1.78 9.71
C VAL A 149 -3.18 2.86 10.66
N LEU A 150 -4.48 3.18 10.60
CA LEU A 150 -5.09 4.17 11.50
C LEU A 150 -5.02 3.74 12.96
N LEU A 151 -5.28 2.45 13.25
CA LEU A 151 -5.12 1.88 14.59
C LEU A 151 -3.67 1.97 15.07
N GLY A 152 -2.69 1.69 14.22
CA GLY A 152 -1.27 1.81 14.54
C GLY A 152 -0.88 3.25 14.92
N ILE A 153 -1.35 4.24 14.17
CA ILE A 153 -1.15 5.66 14.47
C ILE A 153 -1.77 6.02 15.84
N TYR A 154 -3.00 5.54 16.09
CA TYR A 154 -3.68 5.77 17.36
C TYR A 154 -2.95 5.13 18.55
N ILE A 155 -2.50 3.88 18.42
CA ILE A 155 -1.71 3.17 19.44
C ILE A 155 -0.43 3.92 19.75
N LYS A 156 0.28 4.39 18.72
CA LYS A 156 1.50 5.18 18.91
C LYS A 156 1.23 6.49 19.67
N LYS A 157 0.14 7.18 19.34
CA LYS A 157 -0.24 8.42 20.04
C LYS A 157 -0.52 8.17 21.52
N LYS A 158 -1.16 7.05 21.87
CA LYS A 158 -1.57 6.75 23.25
C LYS A 158 -0.45 6.08 24.07
N PHE A 159 0.39 5.26 23.44
CA PHE A 159 1.42 4.44 24.08
C PHE A 159 2.81 4.68 23.47
N SER A 160 3.23 5.94 23.35
CA SER A 160 4.48 6.34 22.66
C SER A 160 5.72 5.60 23.22
N ILE A 161 5.83 5.50 24.55
CA ILE A 161 6.97 4.85 25.24
C ILE A 161 7.07 3.37 24.88
N PHE A 162 5.94 2.65 24.84
CA PHE A 162 5.89 1.24 24.49
C PHE A 162 6.25 0.99 23.03
N VAL A 163 5.73 1.81 22.13
CA VAL A 163 5.99 1.72 20.70
C VAL A 163 7.45 2.07 20.35
N GLU A 164 8.06 3.04 21.04
CA GLU A 164 9.49 3.36 20.86
C GLU A 164 10.40 2.20 21.29
N LYS A 165 10.03 1.49 22.35
CA LYS A 165 10.77 0.30 22.81
C LYS A 165 10.69 -0.84 21.80
N ILE A 166 9.51 -1.05 21.18
CA ILE A 166 9.31 -2.02 20.11
C ILE A 166 10.08 -1.61 18.85
N ASN A 167 10.00 -0.36 18.41
CA ASN A 167 10.70 0.13 17.23
C ASN A 167 12.22 0.07 17.37
N LYS A 168 12.78 0.30 18.58
CA LYS A 168 14.20 0.07 18.85
C LYS A 168 14.58 -1.40 18.70
N PHE A 169 13.73 -2.33 19.09
CA PHE A 169 13.97 -3.75 18.92
C PHE A 169 14.00 -4.17 17.45
N TYR A 170 13.10 -3.62 16.63
CA TYR A 170 13.09 -3.85 15.17
C TYR A 170 14.20 -3.13 14.41
N ALA A 171 14.80 -2.07 14.96
CA ALA A 171 15.92 -1.36 14.34
C ALA A 171 17.27 -2.05 14.56
N ILE A 172 17.33 -3.10 15.39
CA ILE A 172 18.53 -3.91 15.68
C ILE A 172 18.61 -5.14 14.75
N PHE A 173 17.52 -5.53 14.12
CA PHE A 173 17.42 -6.59 13.10
C PHE A 173 17.20 -5.99 11.72
#